data_a834278085b29d15a7e60836bdf26a30
#
_entry.id   a834278085b29d15a7e60836bdf26a30
#
_cell.length_a   1.000
_cell.length_b   1.000
_cell.length_c   1.000
_cell.angle_alpha   90.00
_cell.angle_beta   90.00
_cell.angle_gamma   90.00
#
_symmetry.space_group_name_H-M   'P 1'
#
loop_
_entity.id
_entity.type
_entity.pdbx_description
1 polymer ?
#
loop_
_entity_poly.entity_id
_entity_poly.type
_entity_poly.pdbx_seq_one_letter_code
_entity_poly.pdbx_strand_id
1 'polypeptide(L)'
;MSLEQIETPLIGIEGHIKIWDPESGEVMVRRRNAVNFENMSIALASLLANESGSTSTYEIKTMRFGNGGTSIDGLGAVTYKATNTNSASGALYNQTHSATIDETISGSADNSVEMSHTSPNTHSDVIATCTLDYGTPSGQDTSDTATNMNGTYVFDELALYTANNTLLTHVIFHPVQKSANRKIQVVYTLRIRSSFADL
;
A
#
# COMPACT_ATOMS: atom_id res chain seq x y z
N MET A 1 7.38 19.21 45.60
CA MET A 1 6.56 19.36 44.37
C MET A 1 6.97 18.25 43.43
N SER A 2 6.19 17.19 43.38
CA SER A 2 6.41 16.09 42.41
C SER A 2 6.05 16.62 41.05
N LEU A 3 7.00 16.63 40.11
CA LEU A 3 6.69 16.82 38.71
C LEU A 3 5.90 15.56 38.28
N GLU A 4 4.60 15.68 38.08
CA GLU A 4 3.84 14.67 37.36
C GLU A 4 4.50 14.48 36.00
N GLN A 5 5.05 13.30 35.77
CA GLN A 5 5.47 12.90 34.43
C GLN A 5 4.22 12.89 33.58
N ILE A 6 4.12 13.83 32.67
CA ILE A 6 3.05 13.85 31.68
C ILE A 6 3.43 12.78 30.64
N GLU A 7 2.81 11.61 30.76
CA GLU A 7 2.90 10.59 29.73
C GLU A 7 2.30 11.16 28.44
N THR A 8 3.12 11.29 27.41
CA THR A 8 2.65 11.76 26.12
C THR A 8 2.17 10.56 25.32
N PRO A 9 0.86 10.46 25.02
CA PRO A 9 0.35 9.39 24.18
C PRO A 9 0.92 9.53 22.78
N LEU A 10 1.48 8.45 22.25
CA LEU A 10 2.02 8.37 20.91
C LEU A 10 1.13 7.51 20.02
N ILE A 11 0.69 8.06 18.90
CA ILE A 11 0.06 7.27 17.85
C ILE A 11 1.11 6.97 16.79
N GLY A 12 1.44 5.69 16.62
CA GLY A 12 2.35 5.22 15.59
C GLY A 12 1.60 4.53 14.47
N ILE A 13 2.00 4.80 13.23
CA ILE A 13 1.47 4.10 12.05
C ILE A 13 2.64 3.50 11.30
N GLU A 14 2.56 2.19 11.04
CA GLU A 14 3.55 1.47 10.25
C GLU A 14 2.86 0.64 9.18
N GLY A 15 3.47 0.58 7.99
CA GLY A 15 2.98 -0.20 6.87
C GLY A 15 3.88 -1.38 6.56
N HIS A 16 3.26 -2.49 6.20
CA HIS A 16 3.93 -3.70 5.74
C HIS A 16 3.27 -4.19 4.47
N ILE A 17 4.08 -4.63 3.51
CA ILE A 17 3.61 -5.18 2.25
C ILE A 17 4.18 -6.58 2.04
N LYS A 18 3.33 -7.46 1.54
CA LYS A 18 3.69 -8.77 0.99
C LYS A 18 3.11 -8.87 -0.42
N ILE A 19 3.97 -9.14 -1.42
CA ILE A 19 3.58 -9.49 -2.79
C ILE A 19 3.98 -10.92 -3.02
N TRP A 20 3.05 -11.75 -3.44
CA TRP A 20 3.26 -13.17 -3.60
C TRP A 20 2.38 -13.75 -4.70
N ASP A 21 2.77 -14.90 -5.19
CA ASP A 21 1.96 -15.71 -6.09
C ASP A 21 1.11 -16.67 -5.24
N PRO A 22 -0.23 -16.56 -5.23
CA PRO A 22 -1.08 -17.39 -4.39
C PRO A 22 -1.13 -18.87 -4.83
N GLU A 23 -0.73 -19.20 -6.03
CA GLU A 23 -0.75 -20.58 -6.55
C GLU A 23 0.55 -21.33 -6.22
N SER A 24 1.69 -20.70 -6.48
CA SER A 24 3.00 -21.30 -6.16
C SER A 24 3.41 -21.10 -4.71
N GLY A 25 2.85 -20.09 -4.03
CA GLY A 25 3.26 -19.65 -2.70
C GLY A 25 4.55 -18.82 -2.70
N GLU A 26 5.12 -18.51 -3.86
CA GLU A 26 6.35 -17.72 -4.00
C GLU A 26 6.14 -16.30 -3.48
N VAL A 27 6.98 -15.85 -2.55
CA VAL A 27 6.99 -14.49 -2.04
C VAL A 27 8.03 -13.68 -2.79
N MET A 28 7.56 -12.75 -3.62
CA MET A 28 8.40 -11.86 -4.43
C MET A 28 8.88 -10.64 -3.66
N VAL A 29 8.01 -10.07 -2.81
CA VAL A 29 8.33 -8.87 -2.02
C VAL A 29 7.80 -9.03 -0.60
N ARG A 30 8.64 -8.69 0.39
CA ARG A 30 8.22 -8.48 1.78
C ARG A 30 9.04 -7.34 2.37
N ARG A 31 8.41 -6.22 2.69
CA ARG A 31 9.11 -5.08 3.26
C ARG A 31 8.19 -4.13 4.02
N ARG A 32 8.81 -3.24 4.81
CA ARG A 32 8.12 -2.06 5.34
C ARG A 32 7.91 -1.06 4.21
N ASN A 33 6.86 -0.26 4.35
CA ASN A 33 6.61 0.85 3.45
C ASN A 33 6.73 2.19 4.17
N ALA A 34 6.70 3.25 3.36
CA ALA A 34 6.63 4.60 3.85
C ALA A 34 5.18 5.12 3.81
N VAL A 35 4.74 5.72 4.92
CA VAL A 35 3.44 6.38 5.06
C VAL A 35 3.61 7.85 4.70
N ASN A 36 2.66 8.42 3.96
CA ASN A 36 2.59 9.85 3.76
C ASN A 36 1.95 10.47 5.02
N PHE A 37 2.78 11.04 5.88
CA PHE A 37 2.34 11.50 7.20
C PHE A 37 1.33 12.63 7.13
N GLU A 38 1.48 13.58 6.18
CA GLU A 38 0.56 14.70 6.01
C GLU A 38 -0.82 14.17 5.60
N ASN A 39 -0.90 13.40 4.53
CA ASN A 39 -2.16 12.84 4.04
C ASN A 39 -2.82 11.88 5.04
N MET A 40 -2.01 11.09 5.75
CA MET A 40 -2.52 10.18 6.78
C MET A 40 -3.11 10.95 7.97
N SER A 41 -2.47 12.04 8.41
CA SER A 41 -2.99 12.87 9.49
C SER A 41 -4.31 13.53 9.11
N ILE A 42 -4.42 14.04 7.88
CA ILE A 42 -5.66 14.62 7.34
C ILE A 42 -6.75 13.55 7.27
N ALA A 43 -6.44 12.37 6.73
CA ALA A 43 -7.41 11.29 6.59
C ALA A 43 -7.95 10.84 7.96
N LEU A 44 -7.10 10.63 8.96
CA LEU A 44 -7.51 10.24 10.31
C LEU A 44 -8.35 11.33 10.98
N ALA A 45 -7.93 12.60 10.89
CA ALA A 45 -8.68 13.71 11.47
C ALA A 45 -10.06 13.86 10.82
N SER A 46 -10.14 13.75 9.49
CA SER A 46 -11.40 13.86 8.75
C SER A 46 -12.35 12.70 9.04
N LEU A 47 -11.83 11.46 9.18
CA LEU A 47 -12.64 10.30 9.57
C LEU A 47 -13.18 10.45 11.00
N LEU A 48 -12.38 10.94 11.95
CA LEU A 48 -12.80 11.17 13.33
C LEU A 48 -13.77 12.35 13.46
N ALA A 49 -13.57 13.42 12.69
CA ALA A 49 -14.44 14.59 12.69
C ALA A 49 -15.74 14.39 11.91
N ASN A 50 -15.85 13.32 11.13
CA ASN A 50 -16.96 13.08 10.20
C ASN A 50 -17.27 14.32 9.33
N GLU A 51 -16.21 15.00 8.87
CA GLU A 51 -16.31 16.31 8.20
C GLU A 51 -17.11 16.28 6.90
N SER A 52 -17.24 15.13 6.28
CA SER A 52 -17.82 15.06 4.95
C SER A 52 -19.33 14.91 4.90
N GLY A 53 -20.04 14.74 6.03
CA GLY A 53 -21.53 14.66 6.06
C GLY A 53 -22.18 13.75 5.00
N SER A 54 -21.40 13.14 4.14
CA SER A 54 -21.75 12.29 3.02
C SER A 54 -20.58 11.35 2.75
N THR A 55 -20.77 10.06 2.97
CA THR A 55 -19.95 8.92 2.57
C THR A 55 -18.44 9.19 2.50
N SER A 56 -17.72 8.53 3.36
CA SER A 56 -16.27 8.57 3.55
C SER A 56 -15.48 8.83 2.26
N THR A 57 -14.84 9.99 2.17
CA THR A 57 -13.95 10.32 1.06
C THR A 57 -12.49 9.94 1.37
N TYR A 58 -12.21 9.62 2.64
CA TYR A 58 -10.87 9.29 3.14
C TYR A 58 -10.66 7.80 3.45
N GLU A 59 -11.66 6.97 3.18
CA GLU A 59 -11.48 5.51 3.21
C GLU A 59 -10.52 5.05 2.11
N ILE A 60 -9.81 3.97 2.36
CA ILE A 60 -8.96 3.33 1.36
C ILE A 60 -9.87 2.73 0.28
N LYS A 61 -9.65 3.14 -0.97
CA LYS A 61 -10.48 2.75 -2.13
C LYS A 61 -9.73 1.95 -3.17
N THR A 62 -8.49 2.37 -3.47
CA THR A 62 -7.74 1.77 -4.56
C THR A 62 -6.31 1.43 -4.14
N MET A 63 -5.81 0.36 -4.72
CA MET A 63 -4.40 0.01 -4.74
C MET A 63 -3.87 0.28 -6.13
N ARG A 64 -2.82 1.12 -6.23
CA ARG A 64 -2.26 1.54 -7.51
C ARG A 64 -0.85 1.05 -7.66
N PHE A 65 -0.53 0.64 -8.87
CA PHE A 65 0.73 0.05 -9.25
C PHE A 65 1.41 0.91 -10.31
N GLY A 66 2.73 0.94 -10.27
CA GLY A 66 3.53 1.69 -11.22
C GLY A 66 4.87 1.05 -11.51
N ASN A 67 5.56 1.60 -12.51
CA ASN A 67 6.89 1.16 -12.94
C ASN A 67 7.91 2.32 -13.02
N GLY A 68 7.74 3.33 -12.19
CA GLY A 68 8.58 4.52 -12.16
C GLY A 68 9.46 4.64 -10.92
N GLY A 69 9.37 3.70 -9.98
CA GLY A 69 10.07 3.72 -8.68
C GLY A 69 11.55 3.36 -8.77
N THR A 70 11.96 2.66 -9.82
CA THR A 70 13.34 2.24 -10.03
C THR A 70 13.89 2.70 -11.38
N SER A 71 15.20 2.62 -11.55
CA SER A 71 15.88 2.70 -12.84
C SER A 71 16.90 1.57 -12.93
N ILE A 72 17.07 1.02 -14.13
CA ILE A 72 18.00 -0.07 -14.40
C ILE A 72 19.04 0.44 -15.38
N ASP A 73 20.31 0.30 -15.04
CA ASP A 73 21.40 0.69 -15.92
C ASP A 73 21.70 -0.36 -16.99
N GLY A 74 22.63 -0.05 -17.90
CA GLY A 74 23.02 -0.96 -18.98
C GLY A 74 23.74 -2.25 -18.51
N LEU A 75 24.07 -2.36 -17.23
CA LEU A 75 24.67 -3.54 -16.60
C LEU A 75 23.67 -4.34 -15.77
N GLY A 76 22.40 -3.86 -15.69
CA GLY A 76 21.34 -4.52 -14.92
C GLY A 76 21.29 -4.11 -13.44
N ALA A 77 22.06 -3.12 -13.00
CA ALA A 77 21.99 -2.64 -11.63
C ALA A 77 20.73 -1.79 -11.41
N VAL A 78 19.98 -2.09 -10.34
CA VAL A 78 18.73 -1.42 -9.99
C VAL A 78 19.00 -0.32 -8.98
N THR A 79 18.59 0.90 -9.32
CA THR A 79 18.63 2.07 -8.41
C THR A 79 17.21 2.44 -8.02
N TYR A 80 16.97 2.63 -6.71
CA TYR A 80 15.65 2.95 -6.15
C TYR A 80 15.53 4.46 -5.91
N LYS A 81 14.39 5.03 -6.30
CA LYS A 81 14.03 6.40 -5.95
C LYS A 81 13.58 6.51 -4.49
N ALA A 82 13.51 7.72 -3.97
CA ALA A 82 12.88 7.98 -2.67
C ALA A 82 11.36 7.83 -2.76
N THR A 83 10.71 7.42 -1.67
CA THR A 83 9.25 7.36 -1.60
C THR A 83 8.63 8.75 -1.46
N ASN A 84 7.49 9.01 -2.11
CA ASN A 84 6.75 10.27 -2.02
C ASN A 84 5.89 10.32 -0.75
N THR A 85 6.48 10.71 0.37
CA THR A 85 5.83 10.68 1.69
C THR A 85 5.75 12.04 2.38
N ASN A 86 6.30 13.09 1.76
CA ASN A 86 6.46 14.39 2.39
C ASN A 86 5.62 15.50 1.73
N SER A 87 4.61 15.14 0.92
CA SER A 87 3.78 16.12 0.22
C SER A 87 2.35 15.63 0.12
N ALA A 88 1.39 16.50 0.39
CA ALA A 88 -0.03 16.25 0.17
C ALA A 88 -0.37 15.94 -1.30
N SER A 89 0.43 16.44 -2.24
CA SER A 89 0.33 16.16 -3.67
C SER A 89 1.13 14.94 -4.13
N GLY A 90 1.60 14.11 -3.18
CA GLY A 90 2.36 12.89 -3.50
C GLY A 90 1.59 11.96 -4.43
N ALA A 91 2.28 11.39 -5.40
CA ALA A 91 1.74 10.43 -6.36
C ALA A 91 2.79 9.34 -6.66
N LEU A 92 2.38 8.26 -7.33
CA LEU A 92 3.32 7.34 -7.95
C LEU A 92 4.13 8.08 -9.02
N TYR A 93 5.36 7.65 -9.24
CA TYR A 93 6.23 8.23 -10.28
C TYR A 93 5.69 7.95 -11.69
N ASN A 94 5.19 6.73 -11.92
CA ASN A 94 4.54 6.36 -13.17
C ASN A 94 3.49 5.29 -12.93
N GLN A 95 2.26 5.71 -12.66
CA GLN A 95 1.15 4.79 -12.46
C GLN A 95 0.78 4.10 -13.78
N THR A 96 0.77 2.77 -13.78
CA THR A 96 0.40 1.95 -14.94
C THR A 96 -0.88 1.14 -14.74
N HIS A 97 -1.27 0.89 -13.48
CA HIS A 97 -2.49 0.17 -13.16
C HIS A 97 -3.15 0.68 -11.88
N SER A 98 -4.47 0.51 -11.77
CA SER A 98 -5.26 0.81 -10.58
C SER A 98 -6.31 -0.26 -10.38
N ALA A 99 -6.35 -0.84 -9.19
CA ALA A 99 -7.37 -1.80 -8.78
C ALA A 99 -8.24 -1.21 -7.67
N THR A 100 -9.55 -1.36 -7.77
CA THR A 100 -10.48 -1.07 -6.69
C THR A 100 -10.43 -2.22 -5.69
N ILE A 101 -10.27 -1.90 -4.40
CA ILE A 101 -10.11 -2.89 -3.32
C ILE A 101 -11.12 -2.75 -2.19
N ASP A 102 -11.97 -1.74 -2.25
CA ASP A 102 -13.04 -1.52 -1.26
C ASP A 102 -14.34 -2.26 -1.60
N GLU A 103 -14.25 -3.28 -2.44
CA GLU A 103 -15.42 -4.05 -2.79
C GLU A 103 -16.03 -4.69 -1.54
N THR A 104 -17.13 -4.11 -1.08
CA THR A 104 -17.97 -4.62 0.00
C THR A 104 -18.78 -5.86 -0.41
N ILE A 105 -18.39 -6.50 -1.51
CA ILE A 105 -19.00 -7.75 -1.94
C ILE A 105 -18.59 -8.83 -0.93
N SER A 106 -19.47 -9.11 -0.02
CA SER A 106 -19.31 -10.15 0.99
C SER A 106 -18.89 -11.45 0.31
N GLY A 107 -17.68 -11.91 0.60
CA GLY A 107 -17.14 -13.16 0.12
C GLY A 107 -16.00 -13.07 -0.89
N SER A 108 -15.61 -11.89 -1.37
CA SER A 108 -14.41 -11.76 -2.18
C SER A 108 -13.18 -11.60 -1.28
N ALA A 109 -12.42 -12.67 -1.09
CA ALA A 109 -11.11 -12.61 -0.44
C ALA A 109 -10.02 -11.99 -1.34
N ASP A 110 -10.38 -11.65 -2.58
CA ASP A 110 -9.44 -11.23 -3.62
C ASP A 110 -9.16 -9.73 -3.63
N ASN A 111 -10.19 -8.92 -3.26
CA ASN A 111 -10.08 -7.46 -3.19
C ASN A 111 -10.90 -6.98 -1.99
N SER A 112 -10.23 -6.64 -0.90
CA SER A 112 -10.89 -6.22 0.34
C SER A 112 -10.08 -5.22 1.14
N VAL A 113 -10.77 -4.43 1.95
CA VAL A 113 -10.16 -3.64 3.03
C VAL A 113 -10.86 -4.02 4.33
N GLU A 114 -10.11 -4.58 5.25
CA GLU A 114 -10.63 -5.12 6.50
C GLU A 114 -9.91 -4.52 7.71
N MET A 115 -10.62 -4.34 8.82
CA MET A 115 -10.03 -3.98 10.09
C MET A 115 -9.92 -5.23 10.97
N SER A 116 -8.75 -5.46 11.53
CA SER A 116 -8.48 -6.52 12.49
C SER A 116 -8.01 -5.96 13.81
N HIS A 117 -8.69 -6.35 14.88
CA HIS A 117 -8.31 -6.03 16.26
C HIS A 117 -8.53 -7.22 17.16
N THR A 118 -7.59 -7.49 18.03
CA THR A 118 -7.72 -8.54 19.07
C THR A 118 -7.41 -7.95 20.43
N SER A 119 -8.42 -7.87 21.29
CA SER A 119 -8.26 -7.45 22.67
C SER A 119 -7.34 -8.41 23.46
N PRO A 120 -6.45 -7.94 24.35
CA PRO A 120 -6.24 -6.56 24.81
C PRO A 120 -5.13 -5.79 24.08
N ASN A 121 -4.86 -6.07 22.82
CA ASN A 121 -3.80 -5.39 22.08
C ASN A 121 -4.05 -3.87 22.00
N THR A 122 -2.96 -3.10 22.04
CA THR A 122 -2.97 -1.64 21.87
C THR A 122 -2.79 -1.21 20.42
N HIS A 123 -2.97 -2.13 19.46
CA HIS A 123 -2.90 -1.86 18.04
C HIS A 123 -4.09 -2.47 17.30
N SER A 124 -4.40 -1.87 16.16
CA SER A 124 -5.35 -2.40 15.17
C SER A 124 -4.70 -2.38 13.80
N ASP A 125 -5.01 -3.36 12.99
CA ASP A 125 -4.52 -3.49 11.63
C ASP A 125 -5.63 -3.18 10.62
N VAL A 126 -5.33 -2.34 9.62
CA VAL A 126 -6.10 -2.23 8.39
C VAL A 126 -5.40 -3.09 7.36
N ILE A 127 -6.08 -4.11 6.86
CA ILE A 127 -5.56 -5.08 5.91
C ILE A 127 -6.23 -4.83 4.57
N ALA A 128 -5.45 -4.39 3.58
CA ALA A 128 -5.89 -4.19 2.22
C ALA A 128 -5.34 -5.32 1.33
N THR A 129 -6.22 -6.11 0.75
CA THR A 129 -5.88 -7.22 -0.15
C THR A 129 -6.25 -6.86 -1.58
N CYS A 130 -5.36 -7.13 -2.52
CA CYS A 130 -5.59 -6.96 -3.95
C CYS A 130 -5.01 -8.15 -4.70
N THR A 131 -5.85 -8.80 -5.50
CA THR A 131 -5.43 -9.89 -6.39
C THR A 131 -5.52 -9.45 -7.84
N LEU A 132 -4.39 -9.51 -8.53
CA LEU A 132 -4.29 -9.36 -9.98
C LEU A 132 -4.31 -10.75 -10.60
N ASP A 133 -5.48 -11.16 -11.10
CA ASP A 133 -5.71 -12.48 -11.69
C ASP A 133 -5.02 -12.62 -13.06
N TYR A 134 -5.06 -13.80 -13.64
CA TYR A 134 -4.69 -14.05 -15.05
C TYR A 134 -5.39 -13.05 -15.95
N GLY A 135 -4.69 -12.50 -16.94
CA GLY A 135 -5.26 -11.51 -17.83
C GLY A 135 -5.55 -10.11 -17.22
N THR A 136 -5.27 -9.88 -15.93
CA THR A 136 -5.39 -8.58 -15.27
C THR A 136 -4.02 -8.06 -14.83
N PRO A 137 -3.61 -6.85 -15.27
CA PRO A 137 -4.28 -5.95 -16.23
C PRO A 137 -4.28 -6.51 -17.65
N SER A 138 -5.21 -6.04 -18.48
CA SER A 138 -5.24 -6.42 -19.91
C SER A 138 -4.03 -5.84 -20.66
N GLY A 139 -3.54 -6.57 -21.68
CA GLY A 139 -2.41 -6.14 -22.50
C GLY A 139 -1.04 -6.41 -21.88
N GLN A 140 -0.98 -7.22 -20.85
CA GLN A 140 0.27 -7.72 -20.25
C GLN A 140 0.94 -8.78 -21.15
N ASP A 141 2.23 -9.02 -20.93
CA ASP A 141 2.97 -10.10 -21.61
C ASP A 141 2.36 -11.47 -21.30
N THR A 142 2.47 -12.40 -22.25
CA THR A 142 1.91 -13.76 -22.10
C THR A 142 2.63 -14.56 -21.00
N SER A 143 3.93 -14.36 -20.87
CA SER A 143 4.77 -15.07 -19.91
C SER A 143 5.85 -14.14 -19.33
N ASP A 144 6.37 -14.50 -18.16
CA ASP A 144 7.50 -13.79 -17.59
C ASP A 144 8.71 -13.95 -18.50
N THR A 145 9.20 -12.82 -19.01
CA THR A 145 10.44 -12.75 -19.76
C THR A 145 11.41 -11.87 -18.98
N ALA A 146 12.49 -12.43 -18.53
CA ALA A 146 13.52 -11.70 -17.76
C ALA A 146 14.25 -10.60 -18.55
N THR A 147 13.84 -10.35 -19.81
CA THR A 147 14.56 -9.47 -20.74
C THR A 147 14.04 -8.04 -20.77
N ASN A 148 12.85 -7.76 -20.24
CA ASN A 148 12.27 -6.42 -20.28
C ASN A 148 11.76 -5.98 -18.89
N MET A 149 12.67 -5.46 -18.07
CA MET A 149 12.35 -4.91 -16.74
C MET A 149 11.70 -3.52 -16.80
N ASN A 150 11.48 -2.95 -17.99
CA ASN A 150 10.84 -1.65 -18.21
C ASN A 150 9.44 -1.77 -18.81
N GLY A 151 8.86 -2.97 -18.84
CA GLY A 151 7.52 -3.21 -19.36
C GLY A 151 6.44 -2.49 -18.55
N THR A 152 5.32 -2.16 -19.19
CA THR A 152 4.20 -1.42 -18.56
C THR A 152 3.73 -2.09 -17.25
N TYR A 153 3.76 -3.42 -17.20
CA TYR A 153 3.30 -4.21 -16.05
C TYR A 153 4.45 -4.92 -15.33
N VAL A 154 5.64 -4.33 -15.38
CA VAL A 154 6.74 -4.63 -14.46
C VAL A 154 6.64 -3.64 -13.32
N PHE A 155 5.95 -4.02 -12.26
CA PHE A 155 5.70 -3.13 -11.13
C PHE A 155 6.93 -3.02 -10.24
N ASP A 156 7.29 -1.81 -9.86
CA ASP A 156 8.36 -1.50 -8.92
C ASP A 156 7.94 -0.47 -7.86
N GLU A 157 6.71 0.02 -7.97
CA GLU A 157 6.10 0.91 -6.99
C GLU A 157 4.62 0.58 -6.78
N LEU A 158 4.12 0.88 -5.57
CA LEU A 158 2.75 0.63 -5.18
C LEU A 158 2.32 1.65 -4.12
N ALA A 159 1.03 2.02 -4.15
CA ALA A 159 0.44 2.93 -3.18
C ALA A 159 -1.02 2.59 -2.88
N LEU A 160 -1.44 2.90 -1.65
CA LEU A 160 -2.85 2.97 -1.27
C LEU A 160 -3.36 4.39 -1.45
N TYR A 161 -4.53 4.51 -2.06
CA TYR A 161 -5.24 5.77 -2.27
C TYR A 161 -6.62 5.73 -1.65
N THR A 162 -7.04 6.89 -1.19
CA THR A 162 -8.39 7.11 -0.68
C THR A 162 -9.40 7.31 -1.81
N ALA A 163 -10.70 7.32 -1.47
CA ALA A 163 -11.78 7.57 -2.42
C ALA A 163 -11.69 8.97 -3.07
N ASN A 164 -11.15 9.96 -2.35
CA ASN A 164 -10.90 11.31 -2.89
C ASN A 164 -9.56 11.45 -3.62
N ASN A 165 -8.93 10.34 -4.01
CA ASN A 165 -7.69 10.30 -4.77
C ASN A 165 -6.44 10.82 -4.02
N THR A 166 -6.42 10.73 -2.70
CA THR A 166 -5.27 11.11 -1.88
C THR A 166 -4.35 9.92 -1.64
N LEU A 167 -3.07 10.06 -1.90
CA LEU A 167 -2.06 9.04 -1.63
C LEU A 167 -1.82 8.94 -0.11
N LEU A 168 -2.05 7.76 0.47
CA LEU A 168 -1.78 7.50 1.89
C LEU A 168 -0.42 6.87 2.14
N THR A 169 0.05 6.06 1.20
CA THR A 169 1.29 5.28 1.35
C THR A 169 2.01 5.19 0.03
N HIS A 170 3.34 5.03 0.07
CA HIS A 170 4.13 4.76 -1.13
C HIS A 170 5.25 3.78 -0.80
N VAL A 171 5.33 2.69 -1.53
CA VAL A 171 6.40 1.71 -1.41
C VAL A 171 7.07 1.50 -2.76
N ILE A 172 8.40 1.41 -2.75
CA ILE A 172 9.23 1.09 -3.92
C ILE A 172 9.94 -0.23 -3.63
N PHE A 173 9.92 -1.15 -4.59
CA PHE A 173 10.47 -2.49 -4.44
C PHE A 173 11.21 -2.93 -5.71
N HIS A 174 11.88 -4.07 -5.65
CA HIS A 174 12.53 -4.64 -6.81
C HIS A 174 11.50 -4.97 -7.88
N PRO A 175 11.73 -4.64 -9.18
CA PRO A 175 10.76 -4.86 -10.24
C PRO A 175 10.18 -6.28 -10.25
N VAL A 176 8.87 -6.39 -10.32
CA VAL A 176 8.11 -7.64 -10.37
C VAL A 176 7.25 -7.62 -11.62
N GLN A 177 7.51 -8.54 -12.54
CA GLN A 177 6.70 -8.66 -13.76
C GLN A 177 5.37 -9.32 -13.45
N LYS A 178 4.28 -8.68 -13.92
CA LYS A 178 2.94 -9.26 -13.97
C LYS A 178 2.64 -9.66 -15.41
N SER A 179 2.63 -10.96 -15.64
CA SER A 179 2.31 -11.57 -16.93
C SER A 179 0.96 -12.28 -16.92
N ALA A 180 0.45 -12.65 -18.09
CA ALA A 180 -0.86 -13.27 -18.23
C ALA A 180 -0.94 -14.68 -17.61
N ASN A 181 0.21 -15.37 -17.47
CA ASN A 181 0.30 -16.70 -16.89
C ASN A 181 0.58 -16.72 -15.37
N ARG A 182 0.54 -15.56 -14.72
CA ARG A 182 0.85 -15.42 -13.28
C ARG A 182 -0.25 -14.65 -12.56
N LYS A 183 -0.66 -15.14 -11.42
CA LYS A 183 -1.42 -14.37 -10.41
C LYS A 183 -0.46 -13.65 -9.49
N ILE A 184 -0.85 -12.47 -9.05
CA ILE A 184 -0.15 -11.73 -7.99
C ILE A 184 -1.16 -11.30 -6.97
N GLN A 185 -0.92 -11.63 -5.71
CA GLN A 185 -1.69 -11.08 -4.60
C GLN A 185 -0.80 -10.17 -3.77
N VAL A 186 -1.34 -9.00 -3.47
CA VAL A 186 -0.75 -8.03 -2.55
C VAL A 186 -1.56 -8.01 -1.28
N VAL A 187 -0.91 -8.23 -0.15
CA VAL A 187 -1.47 -7.99 1.18
C VAL A 187 -0.72 -6.82 1.78
N TYR A 188 -1.44 -5.75 2.04
CA TYR A 188 -0.94 -4.52 2.61
C TYR A 188 -1.52 -4.33 4.02
N THR A 189 -0.67 -4.28 5.03
CA THR A 189 -1.09 -4.09 6.42
C THR A 189 -0.64 -2.72 6.91
N LEU A 190 -1.59 -1.88 7.31
CA LEU A 190 -1.36 -0.66 8.06
C LEU A 190 -1.66 -0.92 9.53
N ARG A 191 -0.64 -0.89 10.37
CA ARG A 191 -0.78 -1.06 11.81
C ARG A 191 -0.83 0.30 12.50
N ILE A 192 -1.93 0.56 13.19
CA ILE A 192 -2.13 1.75 14.01
C ILE A 192 -1.94 1.33 15.46
N ARG A 193 -0.96 1.94 16.13
CA ARG A 193 -0.66 1.67 17.54
C ARG A 193 -0.95 2.91 18.39
N SER A 194 -1.52 2.68 19.56
CA SER A 194 -1.59 3.67 20.63
C SER A 194 -0.70 3.18 21.78
N SER A 195 0.30 3.96 22.15
CA SER A 195 1.19 3.65 23.27
C SER A 195 1.51 4.92 24.03
N PHE A 196 1.85 4.75 25.30
CA PHE A 196 2.48 5.83 26.07
C PHE A 196 4.00 5.70 25.86
N ALA A 197 4.64 6.80 25.52
CA ALA A 197 6.10 6.87 25.53
C ALA A 197 6.53 7.19 26.97
N ASP A 198 7.33 6.33 27.56
CA ASP A 198 8.11 6.69 28.75
C ASP A 198 9.13 7.74 28.31
N LEU A 199 9.04 8.93 28.88
CA LEU A 199 9.99 10.03 28.69
C LEU A 199 11.22 9.85 29.59
#